data_1c04683fe2c84194a4d3f3605154f0d2
#
_entry.id   1c04683fe2c84194a4d3f3605154f0d2
#
_cell.length_a   1.000
_cell.length_b   1.000
_cell.length_c   1.000
_cell.angle_alpha   90.00
_cell.angle_beta   90.00
_cell.angle_gamma   90.00
#
_symmetry.space_group_name_H-M   'P 1'
#
loop_
_entity.id
_entity.type
_entity.pdbx_description
1 polymer ?
#
loop_
_entity_poly.entity_id
_entity_poly.type
_entity_poly.pdbx_seq_one_letter_code
_entity_poly.pdbx_strand_id
1 'polypeptide(L)'
;MKNRAYKILMCVAFFATFALACTGSKPSEATDAEMYVDKEDEEAAEISDGKFRPDTAKIFYDGAYDEGSAFVVISKKELRLNVYATVKGDTTLIARYPVCLSRVKGQKEKEGDMKTPSCTIDNPFTITEIKDASTWTHDFGDGRGAILSYGHWFMRLATPHKGIGIHGNTGNEDKMPGRDSEGCIRLSDAGIDHFKQHYAKKGMKVIIKAENQGRYPFETVAIKSPGKPIAETETKGA
;
A
#
# COMPACT_ATOMS: atom_id res chain seq x y z
N MET A 1 70.10 -5.38 33.12
CA MET A 1 71.01 -6.29 32.41
C MET A 1 70.39 -6.76 31.13
N LYS A 2 71.13 -6.56 30.04
CA LYS A 2 70.98 -7.11 28.68
C LYS A 2 69.87 -6.59 27.76
N ASN A 3 70.29 -5.57 27.01
CA ASN A 3 70.05 -5.29 25.60
C ASN A 3 69.82 -6.49 24.69
N ARG A 4 68.95 -6.31 23.70
CA ARG A 4 69.30 -6.64 22.31
C ARG A 4 68.38 -5.91 21.32
N ALA A 5 68.97 -4.93 20.66
CA ALA A 5 68.50 -4.40 19.37
C ALA A 5 68.86 -5.40 18.26
N TYR A 6 68.15 -5.35 17.16
CA TYR A 6 68.50 -5.74 15.77
C TYR A 6 67.17 -5.70 14.95
N LYS A 7 67.08 -5.30 13.76
CA LYS A 7 67.89 -4.62 12.75
C LYS A 7 66.93 -4.10 11.70
N ILE A 8 67.22 -2.92 11.24
CA ILE A 8 66.67 -2.30 10.04
C ILE A 8 67.03 -3.17 8.82
N LEU A 9 65.99 -3.43 7.94
CA LEU A 9 66.27 -3.76 6.54
C LEU A 9 65.39 -2.90 5.66
N MET A 10 66.03 -1.88 5.07
CA MET A 10 65.45 -1.15 3.91
C MET A 10 65.43 -2.08 2.71
N CYS A 11 64.31 -2.09 2.01
CA CYS A 11 64.27 -2.38 0.60
C CYS A 11 63.52 -1.26 -0.11
N VAL A 12 64.22 -0.64 -1.01
CA VAL A 12 63.90 0.50 -1.82
C VAL A 12 63.18 0.02 -3.10
N ALA A 13 62.22 0.80 -3.50
CA ALA A 13 61.72 1.11 -4.84
C ALA A 13 61.01 0.02 -5.66
N PHE A 14 59.77 0.33 -6.03
CA PHE A 14 59.45 0.61 -7.44
C PHE A 14 58.17 1.45 -7.52
N PHE A 15 58.33 2.68 -8.00
CA PHE A 15 57.23 3.52 -8.44
C PHE A 15 56.62 2.93 -9.71
N ALA A 16 55.38 2.50 -9.66
CA ALA A 16 54.55 2.37 -10.84
C ALA A 16 53.30 3.21 -10.59
N THR A 17 53.29 4.39 -11.18
CA THR A 17 52.14 5.27 -11.26
C THR A 17 51.08 4.62 -12.13
N PHE A 18 50.06 4.06 -11.48
CA PHE A 18 48.78 3.77 -12.13
C PHE A 18 47.80 4.85 -11.68
N ALA A 19 47.63 5.84 -12.54
CA ALA A 19 46.52 6.79 -12.41
C ALA A 19 45.21 6.03 -12.73
N LEU A 20 44.57 5.51 -11.69
CA LEU A 20 43.22 5.02 -11.81
C LEU A 20 42.32 6.22 -11.54
N ALA A 21 41.72 6.73 -12.61
CA ALA A 21 40.65 7.72 -12.53
C ALA A 21 39.47 7.10 -11.76
N CYS A 22 39.37 7.42 -10.48
CA CYS A 22 38.15 7.25 -9.74
C CYS A 22 37.13 8.25 -10.29
N THR A 23 36.35 7.81 -11.26
CA THR A 23 35.06 8.45 -11.52
C THR A 23 34.17 8.18 -10.31
N GLY A 24 34.11 9.16 -9.43
CA GLY A 24 33.19 9.18 -8.33
C GLY A 24 31.76 9.19 -8.91
N SER A 25 31.15 8.03 -8.97
CA SER A 25 29.71 7.95 -9.06
C SER A 25 29.14 8.52 -7.77
N LYS A 26 28.60 9.74 -7.84
CA LYS A 26 27.74 10.28 -6.79
C LYS A 26 26.67 9.22 -6.50
N PRO A 27 26.35 8.97 -5.21
CA PRO A 27 25.12 8.23 -4.92
C PRO A 27 23.98 9.01 -5.60
N SER A 28 23.28 8.37 -6.50
CA SER A 28 22.05 8.92 -7.03
C SER A 28 21.13 9.16 -5.82
N GLU A 29 20.88 10.42 -5.52
CA GLU A 29 19.72 10.77 -4.72
C GLU A 29 18.56 9.98 -5.31
N ALA A 30 17.91 9.16 -4.48
CA ALA A 30 16.69 8.50 -4.83
C ALA A 30 15.70 9.63 -5.14
N THR A 31 15.55 9.91 -6.42
CA THR A 31 14.47 10.75 -6.91
C THR A 31 13.19 10.17 -6.37
N ASP A 32 12.40 11.04 -5.77
CA ASP A 32 11.06 10.75 -5.26
C ASP A 32 10.36 9.78 -6.19
N ALA A 33 9.86 8.69 -5.59
CA ALA A 33 9.26 7.62 -6.33
C ALA A 33 8.19 8.21 -7.25
N GLU A 34 8.48 8.26 -8.54
CA GLU A 34 7.44 8.42 -9.53
C GLU A 34 6.35 7.43 -9.17
N MET A 35 5.18 7.95 -8.89
CA MET A 35 4.01 7.14 -8.59
C MET A 35 3.79 6.25 -9.81
N TYR A 36 4.17 4.97 -9.68
CA TYR A 36 4.06 4.02 -10.78
C TYR A 36 2.58 3.80 -11.06
N VAL A 37 2.07 4.52 -12.03
CA VAL A 37 0.74 4.33 -12.59
C VAL A 37 0.87 3.18 -13.58
N ASP A 38 0.17 2.09 -13.34
CA ASP A 38 0.11 1.01 -14.31
C ASP A 38 -0.55 1.51 -15.59
N LYS A 39 0.01 1.14 -16.76
CA LYS A 39 -0.62 1.45 -18.06
C LYS A 39 -2.06 0.94 -18.14
N GLU A 40 -2.36 -0.14 -17.43
CA GLU A 40 -3.72 -0.70 -17.30
C GLU A 40 -4.64 0.23 -16.50
N ASP A 41 -4.08 1.03 -15.56
CA ASP A 41 -4.84 2.06 -14.84
C ASP A 41 -5.14 3.26 -15.76
N GLU A 42 -4.25 3.59 -16.68
CA GLU A 42 -4.47 4.64 -17.70
C GLU A 42 -5.54 4.20 -18.69
N GLU A 43 -5.47 2.96 -19.19
CA GLU A 43 -6.44 2.42 -20.16
C GLU A 43 -7.84 2.27 -19.54
N ALA A 44 -7.94 1.80 -18.29
CA ALA A 44 -9.21 1.69 -17.59
C ALA A 44 -9.82 3.06 -17.23
N ALA A 45 -9.00 4.10 -17.02
CA ALA A 45 -9.47 5.45 -16.77
C ALA A 45 -9.98 6.15 -18.04
N GLU A 46 -9.37 5.89 -19.20
CA GLU A 46 -9.84 6.41 -20.47
C GLU A 46 -11.21 5.87 -20.87
N ILE A 47 -11.54 4.66 -20.48
CA ILE A 47 -12.84 4.03 -20.79
C ILE A 47 -14.00 4.69 -20.01
N SER A 48 -13.73 5.27 -18.83
CA SER A 48 -14.83 5.79 -17.98
C SER A 48 -15.28 7.22 -18.29
N ASP A 49 -14.38 8.16 -18.58
CA ASP A 49 -14.71 9.56 -18.93
C ASP A 49 -13.54 10.32 -19.61
N GLY A 50 -12.52 9.63 -20.04
CA GLY A 50 -11.32 10.22 -20.66
C GLY A 50 -10.43 11.01 -19.71
N LYS A 51 -10.62 10.86 -18.39
CA LYS A 51 -9.81 11.52 -17.36
C LYS A 51 -9.25 10.51 -16.37
N PHE A 52 -7.94 10.43 -16.30
CA PHE A 52 -7.27 9.65 -15.26
C PHE A 52 -7.58 10.21 -13.88
N ARG A 53 -8.16 9.38 -13.02
CA ARG A 53 -8.47 9.71 -11.62
C ARG A 53 -7.80 8.70 -10.70
N PRO A 54 -6.56 8.95 -10.26
CA PRO A 54 -5.83 8.03 -9.38
C PRO A 54 -6.49 7.84 -8.02
N ASP A 55 -7.36 8.75 -7.63
CA ASP A 55 -8.13 8.78 -6.39
C ASP A 55 -9.44 7.98 -6.44
N THR A 56 -9.77 7.38 -7.58
CA THR A 56 -11.04 6.65 -7.77
C THR A 56 -10.84 5.14 -7.57
N ALA A 57 -11.80 4.52 -6.91
CA ALA A 57 -11.88 3.06 -6.84
C ALA A 57 -12.20 2.48 -8.21
N LYS A 58 -11.59 1.32 -8.53
CA LYS A 58 -11.82 0.58 -9.77
C LYS A 58 -12.37 -0.80 -9.46
N ILE A 59 -13.46 -1.16 -10.12
CA ILE A 59 -14.06 -2.48 -10.04
C ILE A 59 -13.76 -3.21 -11.35
N PHE A 60 -13.02 -4.31 -11.25
CA PHE A 60 -12.61 -5.11 -12.40
C PHE A 60 -13.52 -6.32 -12.61
N TYR A 61 -14.24 -6.74 -11.57
CA TYR A 61 -15.14 -7.89 -11.64
C TYR A 61 -16.24 -7.78 -10.59
N ASP A 62 -17.47 -7.89 -11.01
CA ASP A 62 -18.67 -7.85 -10.15
C ASP A 62 -19.47 -9.15 -10.15
N GLY A 63 -19.00 -10.17 -10.87
CA GLY A 63 -19.63 -11.48 -10.90
C GLY A 63 -19.42 -12.29 -9.63
N ALA A 64 -19.97 -13.51 -9.63
CA ALA A 64 -19.79 -14.44 -8.51
C ALA A 64 -18.36 -14.94 -8.42
N TYR A 65 -17.83 -15.06 -7.21
CA TYR A 65 -16.55 -15.65 -6.88
C TYR A 65 -16.72 -16.64 -5.72
N ASP A 66 -15.71 -17.49 -5.50
CA ASP A 66 -15.78 -18.52 -4.47
C ASP A 66 -15.94 -17.90 -3.08
N GLU A 67 -17.01 -18.26 -2.39
CA GLU A 67 -17.33 -17.70 -1.08
C GLU A 67 -16.17 -17.94 -0.10
N GLY A 68 -15.77 -16.88 0.59
CA GLY A 68 -14.65 -16.95 1.54
C GLY A 68 -13.26 -16.84 0.93
N SER A 69 -13.11 -16.88 -0.40
CA SER A 69 -11.80 -16.76 -1.06
C SER A 69 -11.25 -15.32 -1.10
N ALA A 70 -12.11 -14.31 -0.91
CA ALA A 70 -11.68 -12.92 -1.02
C ALA A 70 -10.66 -12.52 0.06
N PHE A 71 -9.61 -11.84 -0.36
CA PHE A 71 -8.55 -11.31 0.51
C PHE A 71 -8.01 -9.98 -0.04
N VAL A 72 -7.27 -9.27 0.80
CA VAL A 72 -6.73 -7.95 0.47
C VAL A 72 -5.21 -7.99 0.43
N VAL A 73 -4.64 -7.27 -0.55
CA VAL A 73 -3.22 -6.92 -0.58
C VAL A 73 -3.08 -5.42 -0.63
N ILE A 74 -2.38 -4.85 0.34
CA ILE A 74 -2.08 -3.42 0.41
C ILE A 74 -0.62 -3.21 0.05
N SER A 75 -0.38 -2.43 -1.00
CA SER A 75 0.95 -2.03 -1.44
C SER A 75 1.27 -0.65 -0.88
N LYS A 76 2.25 -0.58 0.04
CA LYS A 76 2.75 0.71 0.54
C LYS A 76 3.49 1.50 -0.53
N LYS A 77 4.08 0.80 -1.51
CA LYS A 77 4.80 1.42 -2.63
C LYS A 77 3.84 2.07 -3.62
N GLU A 78 2.75 1.36 -3.96
CA GLU A 78 1.80 1.79 -5.00
C GLU A 78 0.63 2.61 -4.42
N LEU A 79 0.52 2.71 -3.09
CA LEU A 79 -0.59 3.35 -2.39
C LEU A 79 -1.95 2.80 -2.84
N ARG A 80 -2.04 1.47 -2.91
CA ARG A 80 -3.23 0.74 -3.36
C ARG A 80 -3.63 -0.35 -2.39
N LEU A 81 -4.94 -0.51 -2.23
CA LEU A 81 -5.58 -1.69 -1.65
C LEU A 81 -6.23 -2.47 -2.79
N ASN A 82 -5.73 -3.65 -3.07
CA ASN A 82 -6.25 -4.56 -4.07
C ASN A 82 -7.06 -5.66 -3.39
N VAL A 83 -8.26 -5.95 -3.90
CA VAL A 83 -9.08 -7.08 -3.49
C VAL A 83 -8.95 -8.18 -4.52
N TYR A 84 -8.56 -9.35 -4.07
CA TYR A 84 -8.45 -10.57 -4.88
C TYR A 84 -9.47 -11.58 -4.41
N ALA A 85 -9.96 -12.41 -5.33
CA ALA A 85 -10.79 -13.56 -5.01
C ALA A 85 -10.52 -14.70 -6.02
N THR A 86 -10.96 -15.90 -5.68
CA THR A 86 -10.94 -17.03 -6.61
C THR A 86 -12.16 -16.98 -7.52
N VAL A 87 -11.92 -16.83 -8.81
CA VAL A 87 -12.94 -16.84 -9.86
C VAL A 87 -12.65 -17.99 -10.79
N LYS A 88 -13.51 -19.00 -10.84
CA LYS A 88 -13.33 -20.19 -11.68
C LYS A 88 -11.99 -20.90 -11.49
N GLY A 89 -11.50 -20.92 -10.25
CA GLY A 89 -10.23 -21.55 -9.87
C GLY A 89 -8.99 -20.64 -9.93
N ASP A 90 -9.09 -19.46 -10.54
CA ASP A 90 -7.98 -18.53 -10.68
C ASP A 90 -8.05 -17.37 -9.68
N THR A 91 -6.89 -16.95 -9.16
CA THR A 91 -6.81 -15.72 -8.36
C THR A 91 -6.98 -14.52 -9.28
N THR A 92 -8.06 -13.79 -9.07
CA THR A 92 -8.48 -12.66 -9.92
C THR A 92 -8.47 -11.36 -9.10
N LEU A 93 -7.97 -10.29 -9.69
CA LEU A 93 -8.13 -8.93 -9.15
C LEU A 93 -9.57 -8.48 -9.43
N ILE A 94 -10.35 -8.24 -8.37
CA ILE A 94 -11.76 -7.88 -8.49
C ILE A 94 -12.04 -6.42 -8.19
N ALA A 95 -11.22 -5.80 -7.34
CA ALA A 95 -11.35 -4.36 -7.04
C ALA A 95 -10.01 -3.76 -6.60
N ARG A 96 -9.87 -2.46 -6.81
CA ARG A 96 -8.71 -1.65 -6.39
C ARG A 96 -9.18 -0.33 -5.82
N TYR A 97 -8.57 0.08 -4.73
CA TYR A 97 -8.83 1.36 -4.07
C TYR A 97 -7.53 2.12 -3.88
N PRO A 98 -7.50 3.43 -4.15
CA PRO A 98 -6.42 4.27 -3.67
C PRO A 98 -6.43 4.32 -2.14
N VAL A 99 -5.27 4.46 -1.51
CA VAL A 99 -5.18 4.56 -0.05
C VAL A 99 -4.31 5.71 0.41
N CYS A 100 -4.64 6.26 1.58
CA CYS A 100 -3.73 7.06 2.36
C CYS A 100 -3.16 6.20 3.49
N LEU A 101 -1.84 6.12 3.55
CA LEU A 101 -1.09 5.35 4.54
C LEU A 101 -0.35 6.26 5.52
N SER A 102 0.42 5.65 6.41
CA SER A 102 1.21 6.37 7.42
C SER A 102 2.13 7.43 6.81
N ARG A 103 2.21 8.59 7.49
CA ARG A 103 3.09 9.69 7.10
C ARG A 103 4.57 9.34 7.16
N VAL A 104 4.94 8.37 7.98
CA VAL A 104 6.31 7.85 8.08
C VAL A 104 6.39 6.49 7.38
N LYS A 105 7.33 6.35 6.43
CA LYS A 105 7.61 5.07 5.76
C LYS A 105 8.26 4.07 6.72
N GLY A 106 8.12 2.80 6.42
CA GLY A 106 8.78 1.70 7.11
C GLY A 106 7.84 0.78 7.89
N GLN A 107 8.44 -0.07 8.72
CA GLN A 107 7.72 -1.01 9.57
C GLN A 107 7.34 -0.36 10.89
N LYS A 108 6.10 -0.59 11.33
CA LYS A 108 5.65 -0.19 12.65
C LYS A 108 6.33 -1.04 13.73
N GLU A 109 6.96 -0.38 14.69
CA GLU A 109 7.69 -1.01 15.80
C GLU A 109 7.09 -0.69 17.16
N LYS A 110 6.47 0.48 17.29
CA LYS A 110 5.89 0.97 18.56
C LYS A 110 4.69 1.89 18.32
N GLU A 111 3.94 2.14 19.36
CA GLU A 111 2.88 3.16 19.34
C GLU A 111 3.49 4.55 19.10
N GLY A 112 2.79 5.41 18.39
CA GLY A 112 3.22 6.78 18.10
C GLY A 112 4.33 6.93 17.04
N ASP A 113 4.83 5.85 16.43
CA ASP A 113 5.86 5.93 15.38
C ASP A 113 5.34 6.38 14.02
N MET A 114 4.04 6.61 13.91
CA MET A 114 3.35 7.07 12.70
C MET A 114 3.62 6.20 11.48
N LYS A 115 3.78 4.87 11.68
CA LYS A 115 4.04 3.89 10.63
C LYS A 115 2.91 2.86 10.54
N THR A 116 2.62 2.40 9.33
CA THR A 116 1.69 1.28 9.08
C THR A 116 2.44 -0.05 9.23
N PRO A 117 1.92 -1.01 10.00
CA PRO A 117 2.54 -2.32 10.12
C PRO A 117 2.53 -3.06 8.78
N SER A 118 3.46 -4.00 8.60
CA SER A 118 3.48 -4.93 7.47
C SER A 118 3.33 -6.37 7.96
N CYS A 119 2.85 -7.23 7.08
CA CYS A 119 2.79 -8.67 7.29
C CYS A 119 3.08 -9.40 5.99
N THR A 120 3.27 -10.72 6.08
CA THR A 120 3.53 -11.58 4.92
C THR A 120 2.27 -12.34 4.50
N ILE A 121 2.32 -12.95 3.32
CA ILE A 121 1.24 -13.80 2.83
C ILE A 121 1.04 -15.05 3.72
N ASP A 122 2.12 -15.55 4.30
CA ASP A 122 2.07 -16.74 5.18
C ASP A 122 1.53 -16.41 6.58
N ASN A 123 1.59 -15.16 6.98
CA ASN A 123 1.08 -14.67 8.26
C ASN A 123 0.31 -13.35 8.08
N PRO A 124 -0.83 -13.38 7.40
CA PRO A 124 -1.63 -12.19 7.13
C PRO A 124 -2.32 -11.68 8.39
N PHE A 125 -2.59 -10.40 8.43
CA PHE A 125 -3.57 -9.86 9.37
C PHE A 125 -4.98 -10.30 8.98
N THR A 126 -5.94 -10.11 9.89
CA THR A 126 -7.36 -10.38 9.61
C THR A 126 -8.23 -9.25 10.12
N ILE A 127 -9.37 -9.03 9.48
CA ILE A 127 -10.40 -8.14 10.00
C ILE A 127 -11.09 -8.84 11.18
N THR A 128 -10.96 -8.28 12.37
CA THR A 128 -11.57 -8.86 13.59
C THR A 128 -12.91 -8.24 13.93
N GLU A 129 -13.13 -6.99 13.53
CA GLU A 129 -14.31 -6.22 13.88
C GLU A 129 -14.61 -5.21 12.78
N ILE A 130 -15.90 -4.99 12.52
CA ILE A 130 -16.40 -3.92 11.64
C ILE A 130 -17.40 -3.12 12.46
N LYS A 131 -17.13 -1.82 12.65
CA LYS A 131 -17.94 -0.90 13.42
C LYS A 131 -18.39 0.29 12.61
N ASP A 132 -19.56 0.79 12.92
CA ASP A 132 -19.97 2.13 12.55
C ASP A 132 -19.05 3.15 13.26
N ALA A 133 -18.43 4.00 12.48
CA ALA A 133 -17.48 5.01 12.93
C ALA A 133 -17.92 6.43 12.52
N SER A 134 -19.14 6.58 12.05
CA SER A 134 -19.69 7.84 11.52
C SER A 134 -19.68 9.01 12.50
N THR A 135 -19.62 8.70 13.80
CA THR A 135 -19.53 9.70 14.86
C THR A 135 -18.16 9.80 15.52
N TRP A 136 -17.17 9.02 15.04
CA TRP A 136 -15.86 9.00 15.66
C TRP A 136 -15.03 10.20 15.22
N THR A 137 -14.41 10.84 16.18
CA THR A 137 -13.54 12.00 15.97
C THR A 137 -12.11 11.70 16.32
N HIS A 138 -11.19 12.46 15.74
CA HIS A 138 -9.78 12.45 16.06
C HIS A 138 -9.21 13.86 16.01
N ASP A 139 -8.34 14.19 16.96
CA ASP A 139 -7.56 15.42 16.96
C ASP A 139 -6.14 15.11 16.47
N PHE A 140 -5.80 15.64 15.28
CA PHE A 140 -4.49 15.45 14.67
C PHE A 140 -3.41 16.37 15.22
N GLY A 141 -3.77 17.26 16.16
CA GLY A 141 -2.86 18.26 16.69
C GLY A 141 -2.46 19.36 15.69
N ASP A 142 -3.22 19.52 14.62
CA ASP A 142 -2.97 20.47 13.52
C ASP A 142 -3.77 21.79 13.64
N GLY A 143 -4.40 22.00 14.78
CA GLY A 143 -5.17 23.21 15.08
C GLY A 143 -6.65 23.17 14.68
N ARG A 144 -7.11 22.11 14.01
CA ARG A 144 -8.55 21.93 13.67
C ARG A 144 -9.39 21.40 14.83
N GLY A 145 -8.73 20.93 15.92
CA GLY A 145 -9.39 20.22 16.99
C GLY A 145 -9.86 18.82 16.58
N ALA A 146 -10.78 18.25 17.37
CA ALA A 146 -11.32 16.94 17.05
C ALA A 146 -12.33 17.03 15.89
N ILE A 147 -12.01 16.39 14.77
CA ILE A 147 -12.86 16.32 13.58
C ILE A 147 -13.33 14.90 13.31
N LEU A 148 -14.46 14.72 12.62
CA LEU A 148 -14.85 13.45 12.04
C LEU A 148 -13.75 13.04 11.04
N SER A 149 -13.21 11.82 11.15
CA SER A 149 -12.04 11.44 10.36
C SER A 149 -11.98 9.97 9.96
N TYR A 150 -12.99 9.20 10.34
CA TYR A 150 -12.99 7.75 10.14
C TYR A 150 -13.93 7.29 9.01
N GLY A 151 -14.74 8.19 8.42
CA GLY A 151 -15.82 7.81 7.52
C GLY A 151 -16.91 7.02 8.26
N HIS A 152 -17.70 6.24 7.52
CA HIS A 152 -18.79 5.48 8.14
C HIS A 152 -18.33 4.19 8.83
N TRP A 153 -17.20 3.61 8.40
CA TRP A 153 -16.79 2.29 8.86
C TRP A 153 -15.34 2.25 9.34
N PHE A 154 -15.13 1.55 10.44
CA PHE A 154 -13.81 1.16 10.94
C PHE A 154 -13.68 -0.36 11.01
N MET A 155 -12.73 -0.91 10.28
CA MET A 155 -12.43 -2.33 10.21
C MET A 155 -11.13 -2.61 10.97
N ARG A 156 -11.23 -3.13 12.17
CA ARG A 156 -10.08 -3.40 13.04
C ARG A 156 -9.28 -4.58 12.50
N LEU A 157 -7.98 -4.42 12.47
CA LEU A 157 -7.05 -5.48 12.07
C LEU A 157 -6.40 -6.16 13.29
N ALA A 158 -6.27 -7.48 13.23
CA ALA A 158 -5.48 -8.25 14.17
C ALA A 158 -3.98 -8.04 13.90
N THR A 159 -3.43 -7.00 14.47
CA THR A 159 -1.99 -6.67 14.37
C THR A 159 -1.35 -6.72 15.76
N PRO A 160 -0.01 -6.83 15.87
CA PRO A 160 0.70 -6.69 17.14
C PRO A 160 0.52 -5.31 17.80
N HIS A 161 0.03 -4.33 17.05
CA HIS A 161 -0.14 -2.94 17.47
C HIS A 161 -1.61 -2.59 17.62
N LYS A 162 -1.96 -1.90 18.71
CA LYS A 162 -3.34 -1.48 18.97
C LYS A 162 -3.79 -0.38 17.99
N GLY A 163 -5.09 -0.30 17.75
CA GLY A 163 -5.71 0.82 17.05
C GLY A 163 -5.53 0.82 15.52
N ILE A 164 -4.91 -0.19 14.93
CA ILE A 164 -4.74 -0.29 13.47
C ILE A 164 -6.00 -0.84 12.82
N GLY A 165 -6.44 -0.16 11.76
CA GLY A 165 -7.63 -0.54 10.98
C GLY A 165 -7.63 0.04 9.58
N ILE A 166 -8.67 -0.35 8.83
CA ILE A 166 -9.05 0.22 7.53
C ILE A 166 -10.31 1.04 7.77
N HIS A 167 -10.34 2.30 7.33
CA HIS A 167 -11.45 3.21 7.56
C HIS A 167 -11.55 4.30 6.49
N GLY A 168 -12.55 5.18 6.56
CA GLY A 168 -12.70 6.33 5.67
C GLY A 168 -11.69 7.44 5.92
N ASN A 169 -11.91 8.60 5.30
CA ASN A 169 -10.94 9.72 5.34
C ASN A 169 -11.62 11.08 5.47
N THR A 170 -12.80 11.15 6.08
CA THR A 170 -13.58 12.39 6.24
C THR A 170 -12.70 13.53 6.74
N GLY A 171 -12.83 14.69 6.10
CA GLY A 171 -12.06 15.90 6.44
C GLY A 171 -10.57 15.87 6.07
N ASN A 172 -10.11 14.85 5.34
CA ASN A 172 -8.74 14.71 4.83
C ASN A 172 -8.72 14.15 3.40
N GLU A 173 -9.73 14.46 2.61
CA GLU A 173 -9.96 13.92 1.26
C GLU A 173 -8.83 14.31 0.29
N ASP A 174 -8.22 15.48 0.51
CA ASP A 174 -7.08 16.00 -0.25
C ASP A 174 -5.78 15.19 -0.06
N LYS A 175 -5.76 14.28 0.91
CA LYS A 175 -4.59 13.43 1.22
C LYS A 175 -4.61 12.07 0.52
N MET A 176 -5.51 11.88 -0.44
CA MET A 176 -5.66 10.61 -1.16
C MET A 176 -5.36 10.72 -2.66
N PRO A 177 -4.65 9.75 -3.22
CA PRO A 177 -3.79 8.76 -2.55
C PRO A 177 -2.58 9.43 -1.92
N GLY A 178 -2.07 8.90 -0.79
CA GLY A 178 -0.97 9.59 -0.14
C GLY A 178 -0.49 9.00 1.17
N ARG A 179 0.20 9.85 1.96
CA ARG A 179 0.77 9.49 3.24
C ARG A 179 0.51 10.59 4.26
N ASP A 180 -0.50 10.37 5.09
CA ASP A 180 -0.85 11.34 6.14
C ASP A 180 -1.49 10.66 7.37
N SER A 181 -1.63 9.32 7.39
CA SER A 181 -2.20 8.62 8.53
C SER A 181 -1.18 8.42 9.66
N GLU A 182 -1.65 8.07 10.83
CA GLU A 182 -0.84 7.73 11.99
C GLU A 182 -0.56 6.22 12.12
N GLY A 183 -0.87 5.47 11.06
CA GLY A 183 -0.63 4.04 10.96
C GLY A 183 -1.78 3.24 10.39
N CYS A 184 -3.00 3.76 10.42
CA CYS A 184 -4.16 3.16 9.77
C CYS A 184 -4.09 3.26 8.24
N ILE A 185 -4.93 2.48 7.59
CA ILE A 185 -5.15 2.48 6.15
C ILE A 185 -6.45 3.25 5.91
N ARG A 186 -6.39 4.36 5.17
CA ARG A 186 -7.56 5.15 4.86
C ARG A 186 -7.97 4.97 3.41
N LEU A 187 -9.26 4.77 3.17
CA LEU A 187 -9.90 4.87 1.87
C LEU A 187 -10.71 6.17 1.81
N SER A 188 -11.16 6.59 0.63
CA SER A 188 -12.21 7.62 0.56
C SER A 188 -13.47 7.12 1.28
N ASP A 189 -14.35 8.03 1.70
CA ASP A 189 -15.57 7.63 2.39
C ASP A 189 -16.46 6.77 1.48
N ALA A 190 -16.60 7.13 0.21
CA ALA A 190 -17.27 6.27 -0.76
C ALA A 190 -16.55 4.92 -0.97
N GLY A 191 -15.20 4.93 -0.92
CA GLY A 191 -14.40 3.71 -1.04
C GLY A 191 -14.59 2.75 0.13
N ILE A 192 -14.62 3.25 1.37
CA ILE A 192 -14.85 2.41 2.54
C ILE A 192 -16.26 1.83 2.56
N ASP A 193 -17.27 2.61 2.16
CA ASP A 193 -18.65 2.16 2.05
C ASP A 193 -18.80 1.04 1.03
N HIS A 194 -18.24 1.25 -0.18
CA HIS A 194 -18.25 0.24 -1.22
C HIS A 194 -17.49 -1.02 -0.80
N PHE A 195 -16.28 -0.86 -0.21
CA PHE A 195 -15.49 -1.99 0.28
C PHE A 195 -16.24 -2.80 1.34
N LYS A 196 -16.88 -2.12 2.29
CA LYS A 196 -17.70 -2.74 3.33
C LYS A 196 -18.89 -3.48 2.75
N GLN A 197 -19.58 -2.88 1.81
CA GLN A 197 -20.82 -3.43 1.24
C GLN A 197 -20.55 -4.70 0.43
N HIS A 198 -19.47 -4.73 -0.36
CA HIS A 198 -19.23 -5.75 -1.37
C HIS A 198 -18.20 -6.82 -0.99
N TYR A 199 -17.23 -6.50 -0.13
CA TYR A 199 -16.10 -7.39 0.08
C TYR A 199 -15.78 -7.67 1.56
N ALA A 200 -15.74 -6.63 2.38
CA ALA A 200 -15.21 -6.75 3.72
C ALA A 200 -16.09 -7.58 4.63
N LYS A 201 -15.48 -8.57 5.26
CA LYS A 201 -16.12 -9.38 6.29
C LYS A 201 -15.14 -9.75 7.39
N LYS A 202 -15.67 -10.06 8.56
CA LYS A 202 -14.89 -10.56 9.68
C LYS A 202 -14.16 -11.84 9.28
N GLY A 203 -12.88 -11.95 9.61
CA GLY A 203 -12.02 -13.06 9.21
C GLY A 203 -11.33 -12.87 7.85
N MET A 204 -11.68 -11.84 7.06
CA MET A 204 -10.99 -11.56 5.79
C MET A 204 -9.50 -11.34 6.02
N LYS A 205 -8.67 -12.00 5.22
CA LYS A 205 -7.20 -11.86 5.25
C LYS A 205 -6.79 -10.52 4.63
N VAL A 206 -5.85 -9.85 5.29
CA VAL A 206 -5.28 -8.56 4.85
C VAL A 206 -3.77 -8.66 4.90
N ILE A 207 -3.14 -8.61 3.74
CA ILE A 207 -1.70 -8.60 3.57
C ILE A 207 -1.26 -7.16 3.37
N ILE A 208 -0.37 -6.65 4.21
CA ILE A 208 0.21 -5.31 4.07
C ILE A 208 1.69 -5.47 3.75
N LYS A 209 2.06 -5.21 2.50
CA LYS A 209 3.44 -5.38 2.01
C LYS A 209 4.40 -4.37 2.66
N ALA A 210 5.65 -4.78 2.87
CA ALA A 210 6.72 -3.86 3.26
C ALA A 210 6.97 -2.83 2.14
N GLU A 211 7.60 -1.70 2.47
CA GLU A 211 7.82 -0.56 1.55
C GLU A 211 8.55 -0.96 0.26
N ASN A 212 9.51 -1.86 0.36
CA ASN A 212 10.34 -2.31 -0.76
C ASN A 212 9.89 -3.63 -1.37
N GLN A 213 8.78 -4.20 -0.88
CA GLN A 213 8.29 -5.46 -1.40
C GLN A 213 7.60 -5.27 -2.74
N GLY A 214 8.07 -6.00 -3.75
CA GLY A 214 7.45 -6.07 -5.07
C GLY A 214 6.11 -6.80 -5.06
N ARG A 215 5.58 -7.05 -6.25
CA ARG A 215 4.37 -7.83 -6.45
C ARG A 215 4.63 -9.32 -6.21
N TYR A 216 3.68 -10.00 -5.62
CA TYR A 216 3.65 -11.46 -5.60
C TYR A 216 3.39 -11.99 -7.02
N PRO A 217 3.81 -13.22 -7.35
CA PRO A 217 3.57 -13.79 -8.69
C PRO A 217 2.11 -13.73 -9.11
N PHE A 218 1.18 -14.06 -8.22
CA PHE A 218 -0.25 -14.03 -8.51
C PHE A 218 -0.77 -12.60 -8.78
N GLU A 219 -0.23 -11.58 -8.12
CA GLU A 219 -0.61 -10.18 -8.38
C GLU A 219 -0.27 -9.79 -9.81
N THR A 220 0.89 -10.20 -10.31
CA THR A 220 1.32 -9.90 -11.68
C THR A 220 0.41 -10.55 -12.72
N VAL A 221 -0.01 -11.79 -12.49
CA VAL A 221 -0.93 -12.51 -13.37
C VAL A 221 -2.33 -11.88 -13.33
N ALA A 222 -2.85 -11.65 -12.13
CA ALA A 222 -4.19 -11.10 -11.94
C ALA A 222 -4.35 -9.67 -12.48
N ILE A 223 -3.29 -8.87 -12.45
CA ILE A 223 -3.29 -7.51 -13.01
C ILE A 223 -3.25 -7.53 -14.54
N LYS A 224 -2.52 -8.48 -15.14
CA LYS A 224 -2.49 -8.63 -16.61
C LYS A 224 -3.78 -9.18 -17.20
N SER A 225 -4.58 -9.86 -16.39
CA SER A 225 -5.88 -10.42 -16.78
C SER A 225 -6.90 -10.10 -15.69
N PRO A 226 -7.24 -8.82 -15.50
CA PRO A 226 -8.30 -8.45 -14.58
C PRO A 226 -9.62 -9.06 -15.06
N GLY A 227 -10.55 -9.29 -14.15
CA GLY A 227 -11.91 -9.65 -14.55
C GLY A 227 -12.41 -8.62 -15.57
N LYS A 228 -13.07 -9.07 -16.63
CA LYS A 228 -13.56 -8.14 -17.65
C LYS A 228 -14.37 -7.03 -16.98
N PRO A 229 -14.13 -5.75 -17.33
CA PRO A 229 -14.98 -4.67 -16.88
C PRO A 229 -16.43 -5.00 -17.24
N ILE A 230 -17.35 -4.65 -16.36
CA ILE A 230 -18.77 -4.74 -16.65
C ILE A 230 -19.02 -3.85 -17.85
N ALA A 231 -19.45 -4.42 -18.97
CA ALA A 231 -20.07 -3.62 -20.02
C ALA A 231 -21.25 -2.92 -19.35
N GLU A 232 -21.25 -1.59 -19.36
CA GLU A 232 -22.45 -0.82 -18.98
C GLU A 232 -23.60 -1.42 -19.76
N THR A 233 -24.54 -2.05 -19.05
CA THR A 233 -25.80 -2.45 -19.64
C THR A 233 -26.46 -1.17 -20.06
N GLU A 234 -26.40 -0.88 -21.36
CA GLU A 234 -27.26 0.12 -21.98
C GLU A 234 -28.68 -0.19 -21.52
N THR A 235 -29.19 0.60 -20.61
CA THR A 235 -30.63 0.69 -20.34
C THR A 235 -31.22 1.27 -21.61
N LYS A 236 -31.54 0.38 -22.57
CA LYS A 236 -32.48 0.74 -23.63
C LYS A 236 -33.78 1.08 -22.95
N GLY A 237 -34.04 2.39 -22.89
CA GLY A 237 -35.34 2.91 -22.51
C GLY A 237 -36.40 2.30 -23.38
N ALA A 238 -37.37 1.73 -22.74
CA ALA A 238 -38.69 1.44 -23.31
C ALA A 238 -39.65 2.58 -22.99
#